data_f4327ae21832966748a500f3e8c3ccad
#
_entry.id   f4327ae21832966748a500f3e8c3ccad
#
_cell.length_a   1.000
_cell.length_b   1.000
_cell.length_c   1.000
_cell.angle_alpha   90.00
_cell.angle_beta   90.00
_cell.angle_gamma   90.00
#
_symmetry.space_group_name_H-M   'P 1'
#
loop_
_entity.id
_entity.type
_entity.pdbx_description
1 polymer ?
#
loop_
_entity_poly.entity_id
_entity_poly.type
_entity_poly.pdbx_seq_one_letter_code
_entity_poly.pdbx_strand_id
1 'polypeptide(L)'
;MIPRTGILLVALLLLACQQPPTRETLNSQLPERPYSGVVRAGHTYYFAGRVSVSDSTRALTEGRTAAEVRNIMESYRTLFDDLGLEFSDVVQGNVFLADVNDYAEMNAVYAEYFATDPPARTTVAVAALPGGANVEIAFIAVRAAR
;
A
#
# COMPACT_ATOMS: atom_id res chain seq x y z
N MET A 1 -56.26 4.08 -14.14
CA MET A 1 -55.94 4.53 -12.76
C MET A 1 -54.78 3.67 -12.25
N ILE A 2 -53.56 4.19 -12.25
CA ILE A 2 -52.36 3.45 -11.77
C ILE A 2 -52.21 3.82 -10.29
N PRO A 3 -52.11 2.85 -9.37
CA PRO A 3 -52.05 3.15 -7.94
C PRO A 3 -50.71 3.85 -7.61
N ARG A 4 -50.84 5.01 -6.99
CA ARG A 4 -49.73 5.89 -6.54
C ARG A 4 -48.81 5.28 -5.46
N THR A 5 -49.09 4.09 -4.99
CA THR A 5 -48.32 3.41 -3.92
C THR A 5 -47.03 2.73 -4.37
N GLY A 6 -46.85 2.47 -5.67
CA GLY A 6 -45.64 1.80 -6.19
C GLY A 6 -44.40 2.69 -6.31
N ILE A 7 -44.58 4.01 -6.38
CA ILE A 7 -43.46 4.96 -6.63
C ILE A 7 -42.66 5.29 -5.35
N LEU A 8 -43.33 5.18 -4.18
CA LEU A 8 -42.65 5.49 -2.90
C LEU A 8 -41.66 4.40 -2.46
N LEU A 9 -41.88 3.13 -2.85
CA LEU A 9 -41.00 2.01 -2.44
C LEU A 9 -39.67 1.99 -3.22
N VAL A 10 -39.66 2.46 -4.46
CA VAL A 10 -38.46 2.50 -5.30
C VAL A 10 -37.52 3.63 -4.88
N ALA A 11 -38.05 4.74 -4.38
CA ALA A 11 -37.26 5.89 -3.90
C ALA A 11 -36.50 5.55 -2.59
N LEU A 12 -37.03 4.69 -1.73
CA LEU A 12 -36.36 4.29 -0.48
C LEU A 12 -35.17 3.36 -0.71
N LEU A 13 -35.20 2.55 -1.77
CA LEU A 13 -34.09 1.63 -2.09
C LEU A 13 -32.86 2.32 -2.68
N LEU A 14 -33.00 3.51 -3.23
CA LEU A 14 -31.88 4.27 -3.81
C LEU A 14 -31.10 5.13 -2.78
N LEU A 15 -31.66 5.36 -1.59
CA LEU A 15 -30.97 6.10 -0.52
C LEU A 15 -30.06 5.22 0.36
N ALA A 16 -30.09 3.90 0.20
CA ALA A 16 -29.34 2.98 1.05
C ALA A 16 -27.84 2.82 0.67
N CYS A 17 -27.35 3.47 -0.38
CA CYS A 17 -26.03 3.19 -0.95
C CYS A 17 -24.99 4.32 -0.81
N GLN A 18 -25.17 5.31 0.06
CA GLN A 18 -24.17 6.36 0.22
C GLN A 18 -23.86 6.67 1.68
N GLN A 19 -23.36 5.68 2.38
CA GLN A 19 -22.56 6.03 3.56
C GLN A 19 -21.17 6.49 3.08
N PRO A 20 -20.67 7.65 3.56
CA PRO A 20 -19.33 8.08 3.22
C PRO A 20 -18.34 7.01 3.69
N PRO A 21 -17.26 6.74 2.95
CA PRO A 21 -16.26 5.76 3.34
C PRO A 21 -15.71 6.11 4.72
N THR A 22 -15.91 5.21 5.68
CA THR A 22 -15.32 5.35 7.01
C THR A 22 -13.81 5.26 6.91
N ARG A 23 -13.09 6.25 7.48
CA ARG A 23 -11.63 6.20 7.62
C ARG A 23 -11.28 5.38 8.84
N GLU A 24 -10.44 4.39 8.68
CA GLU A 24 -9.91 3.56 9.76
C GLU A 24 -8.38 3.56 9.73
N THR A 25 -7.77 3.59 10.91
CA THR A 25 -6.33 3.39 11.08
C THR A 25 -6.09 1.94 11.44
N LEU A 26 -5.31 1.25 10.64
CA LEU A 26 -4.94 -0.14 10.83
C LEU A 26 -3.44 -0.21 11.15
N ASN A 27 -3.05 -1.23 11.94
CA ASN A 27 -1.65 -1.43 12.32
C ASN A 27 -1.00 -0.18 12.95
N SER A 28 -1.71 0.42 13.92
CA SER A 28 -1.28 1.63 14.64
C SER A 28 -0.33 1.34 15.81
N GLN A 29 0.31 0.18 15.86
CA GLN A 29 1.11 -0.31 16.99
C GLN A 29 2.42 0.48 17.24
N LEU A 30 2.50 1.71 16.75
CA LEU A 30 3.64 2.60 16.94
C LEU A 30 3.17 3.90 17.60
N PRO A 31 2.85 3.91 18.92
CA PRO A 31 2.24 5.06 19.60
C PRO A 31 3.10 6.32 19.60
N GLU A 32 4.38 6.23 19.24
CA GLU A 32 5.32 7.35 19.23
C GLU A 32 5.51 8.00 17.85
N ARG A 33 4.84 7.51 16.81
CA ARG A 33 5.00 8.07 15.46
C ARG A 33 3.83 9.00 15.10
N PRO A 34 4.09 10.15 14.47
CA PRO A 34 3.03 11.09 14.06
C PRO A 34 2.29 10.64 12.79
N TYR A 35 2.36 9.35 12.43
CA TYR A 35 1.71 8.78 11.25
C TYR A 35 1.24 7.34 11.48
N SER A 36 0.28 6.91 10.67
CA SER A 36 -0.26 5.55 10.67
C SER A 36 0.48 4.69 9.66
N GLY A 37 0.75 3.42 10.00
CA GLY A 37 1.35 2.47 9.06
C GLY A 37 0.41 2.14 7.90
N VAL A 38 -0.91 2.04 8.19
CA VAL A 38 -1.96 1.81 7.20
C VAL A 38 -3.19 2.64 7.54
N VAL A 39 -3.76 3.28 6.54
CA VAL A 39 -5.09 3.92 6.61
C VAL A 39 -5.99 3.27 5.58
N ARG A 40 -7.18 2.80 6.02
CA ARG A 40 -8.25 2.34 5.15
C ARG A 40 -9.31 3.43 4.99
N ALA A 41 -9.74 3.66 3.75
CA ALA A 41 -10.87 4.51 3.42
C ALA A 41 -11.79 3.75 2.44
N GLY A 42 -12.87 3.18 2.95
CA GLY A 42 -13.72 2.26 2.20
C GLY A 42 -12.96 0.99 1.80
N HIS A 43 -12.80 0.76 0.50
CA HIS A 43 -12.04 -0.38 -0.05
C HIS A 43 -10.57 -0.04 -0.34
N THR A 44 -10.15 1.22 -0.18
CA THR A 44 -8.80 1.68 -0.49
C THR A 44 -7.92 1.68 0.75
N TYR A 45 -6.71 1.14 0.61
CA TYR A 45 -5.68 1.07 1.64
C TYR A 45 -4.49 1.92 1.23
N TYR A 46 -4.08 2.82 2.10
CA TYR A 46 -2.92 3.69 1.96
C TYR A 46 -1.85 3.21 2.92
N PHE A 47 -0.71 2.82 2.40
CA PHE A 47 0.42 2.33 3.19
C PHE A 47 1.48 3.41 3.32
N ALA A 48 1.97 3.62 4.54
CA ALA A 48 3.16 4.44 4.76
C ALA A 48 4.37 3.82 4.05
N GLY A 49 5.32 4.66 3.65
CA GLY A 49 6.59 4.20 3.08
C GLY A 49 7.33 3.27 4.03
N ARG A 50 7.95 2.24 3.48
CA ARG A 50 8.77 1.26 4.20
C ARG A 50 10.18 1.26 3.65
N VAL A 51 11.13 1.26 4.57
CA VAL A 51 12.54 0.99 4.32
C VAL A 51 12.90 -0.38 4.87
N SER A 52 13.98 -0.97 4.38
CA SER A 52 14.46 -2.27 4.86
C SER A 52 15.10 -2.13 6.24
N VAL A 53 14.37 -2.52 7.28
CA VAL A 53 14.85 -2.53 8.66
C VAL A 53 14.70 -3.94 9.26
N SER A 54 15.65 -4.32 10.09
CA SER A 54 15.55 -5.55 10.88
C SER A 54 14.47 -5.41 11.95
N ASP A 55 13.57 -6.38 12.04
CA ASP A 55 12.49 -6.39 13.04
C ASP A 55 13.03 -6.37 14.48
N SER A 56 14.15 -7.05 14.72
CA SER A 56 14.74 -7.22 16.06
C SER A 56 15.54 -6.00 16.52
N THR A 57 16.29 -5.37 15.64
CA THR A 57 17.21 -4.27 16.00
C THR A 57 16.72 -2.90 15.54
N ARG A 58 15.74 -2.86 14.62
CA ARG A 58 15.29 -1.66 13.87
C ARG A 58 16.42 -0.94 13.13
N ALA A 59 17.59 -1.58 13.02
CA ALA A 59 18.66 -1.12 12.15
C ALA A 59 18.35 -1.49 10.71
N LEU A 60 18.89 -0.70 9.76
CA LEU A 60 18.84 -1.07 8.34
C LEU A 60 19.44 -2.45 8.15
N THR A 61 18.80 -3.23 7.30
CA THR A 61 19.36 -4.52 6.88
C THR A 61 20.57 -4.22 6.00
N GLU A 62 21.74 -4.79 6.35
CA GLU A 62 22.91 -4.66 5.49
C GLU A 62 22.63 -5.32 4.14
N GLY A 63 23.01 -4.66 3.08
CA GLY A 63 22.83 -5.19 1.74
C GLY A 63 22.80 -4.09 0.67
N ARG A 64 22.85 -4.54 -0.58
CA ARG A 64 22.64 -3.67 -1.73
C ARG A 64 21.13 -3.46 -1.94
N THR A 65 20.79 -2.53 -2.80
CA THR A 65 19.41 -2.12 -3.14
C THR A 65 18.50 -3.32 -3.42
N ALA A 66 18.95 -4.36 -4.13
CA ALA A 66 18.16 -5.58 -4.37
C ALA A 66 17.75 -6.28 -3.07
N ALA A 67 18.64 -6.41 -2.09
CA ALA A 67 18.33 -7.03 -0.80
C ALA A 67 17.31 -6.21 -0.01
N GLU A 68 17.48 -4.88 0.00
CA GLU A 68 16.53 -3.98 0.66
C GLU A 68 15.14 -4.06 0.01
N VAL A 69 15.05 -4.04 -1.33
CA VAL A 69 13.78 -4.19 -2.04
C VAL A 69 13.12 -5.51 -1.65
N ARG A 70 13.85 -6.63 -1.67
CA ARG A 70 13.29 -7.94 -1.29
C ARG A 70 12.74 -7.92 0.13
N ASN A 71 13.47 -7.41 1.10
CA ASN A 71 13.03 -7.32 2.49
C ASN A 71 11.78 -6.44 2.64
N ILE A 72 11.71 -5.31 1.95
CA ILE A 72 10.53 -4.45 1.93
C ILE A 72 9.33 -5.22 1.36
N MET A 73 9.48 -5.89 0.23
CA MET A 73 8.41 -6.62 -0.42
C MET A 73 7.91 -7.78 0.45
N GLU A 74 8.80 -8.54 1.09
CA GLU A 74 8.40 -9.59 2.04
C GLU A 74 7.70 -9.02 3.27
N SER A 75 8.12 -7.85 3.76
CA SER A 75 7.42 -7.18 4.84
C SER A 75 6.01 -6.71 4.43
N TYR A 76 5.81 -6.35 3.15
CA TYR A 76 4.49 -6.08 2.61
C TYR A 76 3.67 -7.35 2.43
N ARG A 77 4.28 -8.47 2.00
CA ARG A 77 3.59 -9.77 1.92
C ARG A 77 2.95 -10.13 3.25
N THR A 78 3.73 -10.12 4.33
CA THR A 78 3.22 -10.38 5.68
C THR A 78 2.08 -9.43 6.06
N LEU A 79 2.24 -8.13 5.80
CA LEU A 79 1.21 -7.15 6.11
C LEU A 79 -0.06 -7.34 5.27
N PHE A 80 0.08 -7.70 4.00
CA PHE A 80 -1.06 -7.99 3.12
C PHE A 80 -1.81 -9.24 3.58
N ASP A 81 -1.09 -10.31 3.96
CA ASP A 81 -1.70 -11.52 4.52
C ASP A 81 -2.53 -11.21 5.77
N ASP A 82 -1.99 -10.40 6.71
CA ASP A 82 -2.70 -9.96 7.93
C ASP A 82 -3.97 -9.16 7.62
N LEU A 83 -3.96 -8.41 6.51
CA LEU A 83 -5.07 -7.56 6.09
C LEU A 83 -6.02 -8.27 5.10
N GLY A 84 -5.72 -9.49 4.66
CA GLY A 84 -6.46 -10.21 3.63
C GLY A 84 -6.39 -9.52 2.27
N LEU A 85 -5.21 -9.00 1.91
CA LEU A 85 -4.86 -8.40 0.64
C LEU A 85 -3.82 -9.26 -0.07
N GLU A 86 -3.60 -8.98 -1.34
CA GLU A 86 -2.57 -9.58 -2.18
C GLU A 86 -1.83 -8.50 -2.98
N PHE A 87 -0.68 -8.83 -3.57
CA PHE A 87 0.01 -7.89 -4.47
C PHE A 87 -0.85 -7.51 -5.69
N SER A 88 -1.76 -8.38 -6.10
CA SER A 88 -2.74 -8.10 -7.16
C SER A 88 -3.77 -7.01 -6.78
N ASP A 89 -3.97 -6.71 -5.50
CA ASP A 89 -4.82 -5.60 -5.04
C ASP A 89 -4.09 -4.23 -5.12
N VAL A 90 -2.75 -4.22 -5.32
CA VAL A 90 -1.97 -2.98 -5.42
C VAL A 90 -2.26 -2.28 -6.74
N VAL A 91 -2.70 -1.02 -6.65
CA VAL A 91 -3.02 -0.19 -7.84
C VAL A 91 -1.95 0.87 -8.11
N GLN A 92 -1.17 1.24 -7.09
CA GLN A 92 -0.09 2.21 -7.23
C GLN A 92 1.08 1.91 -6.31
N GLY A 93 2.29 2.01 -6.85
CA GLY A 93 3.55 2.01 -6.12
C GLY A 93 4.27 3.36 -6.25
N ASN A 94 4.83 3.86 -5.14
CA ASN A 94 5.77 4.96 -5.14
C ASN A 94 7.11 4.43 -4.62
N VAL A 95 8.15 4.58 -5.42
CA VAL A 95 9.51 4.12 -5.12
C VAL A 95 10.43 5.32 -5.06
N PHE A 96 11.14 5.45 -3.95
CA PHE A 96 12.13 6.48 -3.73
C PHE A 96 13.49 5.80 -3.62
N LEU A 97 14.47 6.25 -4.40
CA LEU A 97 15.84 5.74 -4.43
C LEU A 97 16.80 6.78 -3.88
N ALA A 98 17.82 6.36 -3.11
CA ALA A 98 18.91 7.24 -2.72
C ALA A 98 19.83 7.53 -3.90
N ASP A 99 19.96 6.60 -4.86
CA ASP A 99 20.72 6.75 -6.10
C ASP A 99 19.90 6.25 -7.29
N VAL A 100 19.74 7.06 -8.33
CA VAL A 100 19.05 6.68 -9.56
C VAL A 100 19.75 5.55 -10.32
N ASN A 101 21.04 5.34 -10.12
CA ASN A 101 21.80 4.24 -10.72
C ASN A 101 21.32 2.86 -10.21
N ASP A 102 20.64 2.79 -9.07
CA ASP A 102 20.06 1.56 -8.52
C ASP A 102 18.73 1.15 -9.17
N TYR A 103 18.23 1.96 -10.13
CA TYR A 103 16.94 1.73 -10.78
C TYR A 103 16.81 0.33 -11.41
N ALA A 104 17.85 -0.13 -12.10
CA ALA A 104 17.82 -1.44 -12.77
C ALA A 104 17.82 -2.60 -11.74
N GLU A 105 18.62 -2.49 -10.69
CA GLU A 105 18.70 -3.47 -9.60
C GLU A 105 17.38 -3.56 -8.84
N MET A 106 16.80 -2.41 -8.49
CA MET A 106 15.47 -2.33 -7.87
C MET A 106 14.40 -2.98 -8.74
N ASN A 107 14.35 -2.65 -10.04
CA ASN A 107 13.37 -3.19 -10.97
C ASN A 107 13.42 -4.70 -11.09
N ALA A 108 14.62 -5.31 -11.12
CA ALA A 108 14.78 -6.74 -11.25
C ALA A 108 14.06 -7.49 -10.11
N VAL A 109 14.18 -7.02 -8.87
CA VAL A 109 13.50 -7.61 -7.71
C VAL A 109 12.01 -7.24 -7.68
N TYR A 110 11.67 -5.97 -7.96
CA TYR A 110 10.28 -5.52 -7.95
C TYR A 110 9.40 -6.34 -8.90
N ALA A 111 9.92 -6.66 -10.09
CA ALA A 111 9.21 -7.43 -11.11
C ALA A 111 8.85 -8.86 -10.67
N GLU A 112 9.58 -9.45 -9.71
CA GLU A 112 9.27 -10.78 -9.19
C GLU A 112 7.90 -10.82 -8.47
N TYR A 113 7.46 -9.69 -7.92
CA TYR A 113 6.20 -9.55 -7.17
C TYR A 113 5.02 -9.09 -8.05
N PHE A 114 5.29 -8.54 -9.21
CA PHE A 114 4.31 -8.00 -10.14
C PHE A 114 4.52 -8.54 -11.56
N ALA A 115 4.62 -9.87 -11.68
CA ALA A 115 4.83 -10.53 -12.97
C ALA A 115 3.65 -10.41 -13.93
N THR A 116 2.43 -10.23 -13.40
CA THR A 116 1.19 -10.07 -14.15
C THR A 116 0.47 -8.83 -13.66
N ASP A 117 -0.06 -8.01 -14.59
CA ASP A 117 -0.84 -6.78 -14.28
C ASP A 117 -0.14 -5.85 -13.26
N PRO A 118 1.07 -5.34 -13.57
CA PRO A 118 1.80 -4.49 -12.63
C PRO A 118 1.02 -3.19 -12.34
N PRO A 119 1.10 -2.67 -11.08
CA PRO A 119 0.45 -1.42 -10.72
C PRO A 119 1.08 -0.22 -11.44
N ALA A 120 0.35 0.88 -11.52
CA ALA A 120 0.96 2.16 -11.85
C ALA A 120 2.10 2.46 -10.87
N ARG A 121 3.24 3.02 -11.35
CA ARG A 121 4.38 3.30 -10.49
C ARG A 121 5.02 4.65 -10.80
N THR A 122 5.38 5.37 -9.74
CA THR A 122 6.30 6.51 -9.81
C THR A 122 7.62 6.10 -9.16
N THR A 123 8.74 6.40 -9.81
CA THR A 123 10.07 6.18 -9.24
C THR A 123 10.89 7.45 -9.39
N VAL A 124 11.47 7.94 -8.30
CA VAL A 124 12.32 9.12 -8.26
C VAL A 124 13.54 8.87 -7.37
N ALA A 125 14.65 9.53 -7.67
CA ALA A 125 15.76 9.64 -6.74
C ALA A 125 15.54 10.87 -5.84
N VAL A 126 15.91 10.74 -4.56
CA VAL A 126 15.77 11.75 -3.52
C VAL A 126 17.12 12.08 -2.90
N ALA A 127 17.21 13.19 -2.18
CA ALA A 127 18.47 13.63 -1.56
C ALA A 127 18.95 12.67 -0.46
N ALA A 128 18.03 12.04 0.29
CA ALA A 128 18.32 11.03 1.31
C ALA A 128 17.04 10.32 1.71
N LEU A 129 17.17 9.12 2.30
CA LEU A 129 16.11 8.35 2.88
C LEU A 129 16.33 8.13 4.39
N PRO A 130 15.26 7.87 5.16
CA PRO A 130 15.36 7.63 6.60
C PRO A 130 16.35 6.52 6.93
N GLY A 131 17.21 6.78 7.92
CA GLY A 131 18.19 5.82 8.39
C GLY A 131 19.34 5.52 7.42
N GLY A 132 19.43 6.20 6.27
CA GLY A 132 20.43 5.91 5.24
C GLY A 132 20.06 4.73 4.33
N ALA A 133 18.76 4.39 4.23
CA ALA A 133 18.29 3.36 3.31
C ALA A 133 18.59 3.72 1.85
N ASN A 134 18.77 2.70 1.00
CA ASN A 134 18.94 2.89 -0.44
C ASN A 134 17.58 3.01 -1.15
N VAL A 135 16.52 2.43 -0.59
CA VAL A 135 15.19 2.45 -1.18
C VAL A 135 14.09 2.56 -0.12
N GLU A 136 13.04 3.30 -0.47
CA GLU A 136 11.76 3.32 0.25
C GLU A 136 10.63 3.03 -0.73
N ILE A 137 9.65 2.22 -0.32
CA ILE A 137 8.50 1.88 -1.15
C ILE A 137 7.22 2.13 -0.36
N ALA A 138 6.23 2.77 -1.01
CA ALA A 138 4.87 2.95 -0.50
C ALA A 138 3.86 2.43 -1.52
N PHE A 139 2.73 1.88 -1.03
CA PHE A 139 1.68 1.36 -1.89
C PHE A 139 0.32 2.00 -1.61
N ILE A 140 -0.53 1.98 -2.64
CA ILE A 140 -1.98 2.11 -2.52
C ILE A 140 -2.56 0.81 -3.07
N ALA A 141 -3.46 0.18 -2.30
CA ALA A 141 -4.17 -1.02 -2.72
C ALA A 141 -5.69 -0.81 -2.65
N VAL A 142 -6.42 -1.49 -3.51
CA VAL A 142 -7.88 -1.49 -3.53
C VAL A 142 -8.35 -2.94 -3.43
N ARG A 143 -9.05 -3.26 -2.32
CA ARG A 143 -9.63 -4.59 -2.17
C ARG A 143 -10.72 -4.80 -3.22
N ALA A 144 -10.54 -5.79 -4.09
CA ALA A 144 -11.59 -6.21 -5.00
C ALA A 144 -12.82 -6.72 -4.22
N ALA A 145 -14.01 -6.48 -4.74
CA ALA A 145 -15.22 -7.14 -4.25
C ALA A 145 -15.09 -8.64 -4.60
N ARG A 146 -14.85 -9.46 -3.61
CA ARG A 146 -14.78 -10.92 -3.73
C ARG A 146 -16.09 -11.52 -3.25
#